data_d4d1aa95452e915034bf23d6184bd448
#
_entry.id   d4d1aa95452e915034bf23d6184bd448
#
_cell.length_a   1.000
_cell.length_b   1.000
_cell.length_c   1.000
_cell.angle_alpha   90.00
_cell.angle_beta   90.00
_cell.angle_gamma   90.00
#
_symmetry.space_group_name_H-M   'P 1'
#
loop_
_entity.id
_entity.type
_entity.pdbx_description
1 polymer ?
#
loop_
_entity_poly.entity_id
_entity_poly.type
_entity_poly.pdbx_seq_one_letter_code
_entity_poly.pdbx_strand_id
1 'polypeptide(L)'
;MTDTEFYQSLEITQLNQLLENYKEEDVINLLRTFSCEKNKDLEDFLHNPDKAIRLERNHVTRTYLYSTINEKLDLFIVGYFTINLKILDTKGLSSSIIKKLDGIDKKRKHIPCYLIAQLGKNTNCDFKIGQ
;
A
#
# COMPACT_ATOMS: atom_id res chain seq x y z
N MET A 1 14.68 -4.73 -21.28
CA MET A 1 13.30 -4.26 -21.04
C MET A 1 13.29 -2.73 -21.00
N THR A 2 12.40 -2.10 -21.77
CA THR A 2 12.21 -0.64 -21.69
C THR A 2 11.38 -0.27 -20.46
N ASP A 3 11.44 1.02 -20.07
CA ASP A 3 10.61 1.51 -18.97
C ASP A 3 9.12 1.28 -19.25
N THR A 4 8.70 1.52 -20.50
CA THR A 4 7.30 1.30 -20.89
C THR A 4 6.89 -0.17 -20.74
N GLU A 5 7.74 -1.10 -21.18
CA GLU A 5 7.49 -2.53 -21.01
C GLU A 5 7.42 -2.93 -19.56
N PHE A 6 8.32 -2.37 -18.72
CA PHE A 6 8.31 -2.61 -17.27
C PHE A 6 6.99 -2.17 -16.64
N TYR A 7 6.56 -0.93 -16.91
CA TYR A 7 5.30 -0.44 -16.35
C TYR A 7 4.09 -1.22 -16.83
N GLN A 8 4.11 -1.71 -18.06
CA GLN A 8 3.04 -2.56 -18.59
C GLN A 8 3.04 -3.95 -17.96
N SER A 9 4.18 -4.42 -17.45
CA SER A 9 4.30 -5.73 -16.81
C SER A 9 3.93 -5.71 -15.32
N LEU A 10 3.76 -4.52 -14.72
CA LEU A 10 3.41 -4.41 -13.31
C LEU A 10 1.98 -4.84 -13.06
N GLU A 11 1.80 -5.66 -12.05
CA GLU A 11 0.48 -6.05 -11.57
C GLU A 11 0.25 -5.47 -10.18
N ILE A 12 -0.98 -5.00 -9.95
CA ILE A 12 -1.41 -4.53 -8.63
C ILE A 12 -2.24 -5.64 -8.02
N THR A 13 -1.80 -6.12 -6.87
CA THR A 13 -2.51 -7.18 -6.14
C THR A 13 -2.78 -6.72 -4.72
N GLN A 14 -4.00 -6.90 -4.27
CA GLN A 14 -4.39 -6.59 -2.91
C GLN A 14 -3.98 -7.74 -1.99
N LEU A 15 -3.36 -7.42 -0.84
CA LEU A 15 -2.76 -8.42 0.04
C LEU A 15 -3.77 -9.49 0.49
N ASN A 16 -5.03 -9.11 0.75
CA ASN A 16 -6.04 -10.07 1.17
C ASN A 16 -6.29 -11.16 0.11
N GLN A 17 -6.22 -10.80 -1.17
CA GLN A 17 -6.37 -11.77 -2.26
C GLN A 17 -5.26 -12.81 -2.22
N LEU A 18 -4.04 -12.40 -1.91
CA LEU A 18 -2.92 -13.34 -1.75
C LEU A 18 -3.13 -14.25 -0.54
N LEU A 19 -3.59 -13.69 0.57
CA LEU A 19 -3.83 -14.46 1.79
C LEU A 19 -4.97 -15.47 1.64
N GLU A 20 -5.95 -15.19 0.77
CA GLU A 20 -7.05 -16.11 0.49
C GLU A 20 -6.66 -17.25 -0.46
N ASN A 21 -5.75 -17.00 -1.40
CA ASN A 21 -5.44 -17.92 -2.48
C ASN A 21 -4.14 -18.71 -2.29
N TYR A 22 -3.27 -18.29 -1.38
CA TYR A 22 -1.95 -18.90 -1.17
C TYR A 22 -1.72 -19.16 0.31
N LYS A 23 -0.76 -20.03 0.61
CA LYS A 23 -0.35 -20.30 1.98
C LYS A 23 0.30 -19.05 2.56
N GLU A 24 0.04 -18.78 3.84
CA GLU A 24 0.61 -17.60 4.52
C GLU A 24 2.14 -17.58 4.43
N GLU A 25 2.78 -18.75 4.56
CA GLU A 25 4.23 -18.87 4.44
C GLU A 25 4.75 -18.35 3.09
N ASP A 26 4.06 -18.71 1.99
CA ASP A 26 4.43 -18.25 0.66
C ASP A 26 4.24 -16.74 0.51
N VAL A 27 3.17 -16.20 1.09
CA VAL A 27 2.93 -14.76 1.10
C VAL A 27 4.02 -14.04 1.89
N ILE A 28 4.40 -14.55 3.06
CA ILE A 28 5.49 -13.98 3.85
C ILE A 28 6.79 -13.95 3.06
N ASN A 29 7.11 -15.04 2.35
CA ASN A 29 8.32 -15.09 1.53
C ASN A 29 8.29 -14.06 0.40
N LEU A 30 7.13 -13.86 -0.23
CA LEU A 30 6.96 -12.83 -1.24
C LEU A 30 7.17 -11.43 -0.65
N LEU A 31 6.57 -11.13 0.50
CA LEU A 31 6.71 -9.82 1.14
C LEU A 31 8.16 -9.52 1.51
N ARG A 32 8.95 -10.54 1.81
CA ARG A 32 10.38 -10.39 2.12
C ARG A 32 11.24 -10.02 0.92
N THR A 33 10.71 -10.10 -0.30
CA THR A 33 11.43 -9.60 -1.49
C THR A 33 11.50 -8.08 -1.54
N PHE A 34 10.69 -7.39 -0.73
CA PHE A 34 10.71 -5.94 -0.64
C PHE A 34 11.85 -5.49 0.30
N SER A 35 12.62 -4.51 -0.15
CA SER A 35 13.66 -3.86 0.66
C SER A 35 13.55 -2.35 0.50
N CYS A 36 13.75 -1.61 1.58
CA CYS A 36 13.75 -0.17 1.55
C CYS A 36 14.86 0.38 2.46
N GLU A 37 16.03 0.66 1.87
CA GLU A 37 17.18 1.14 2.63
C GLU A 37 16.96 2.54 3.21
N LYS A 38 16.21 3.37 2.50
CA LYS A 38 15.95 4.75 2.93
C LYS A 38 14.97 4.85 4.08
N ASN A 39 14.11 3.85 4.25
CA ASN A 39 13.11 3.84 5.32
C ASN A 39 12.85 2.40 5.76
N LYS A 40 13.52 2.02 6.85
CA LYS A 40 13.40 0.68 7.40
C LYS A 40 12.02 0.37 7.98
N ASP A 41 11.27 1.38 8.37
CA ASP A 41 9.90 1.19 8.85
C ASP A 41 8.99 0.68 7.74
N LEU A 42 9.19 1.14 6.49
CA LEU A 42 8.44 0.63 5.33
C LEU A 42 8.77 -0.83 5.06
N GLU A 43 10.06 -1.21 5.17
CA GLU A 43 10.49 -2.58 5.01
C GLU A 43 9.92 -3.47 6.12
N ASP A 44 10.06 -3.05 7.38
CA ASP A 44 9.57 -3.80 8.52
C ASP A 44 8.06 -4.00 8.48
N PHE A 45 7.31 -3.02 8.01
CA PHE A 45 5.86 -3.13 7.90
C PHE A 45 5.45 -4.35 7.06
N LEU A 46 6.10 -4.58 5.92
CA LEU A 46 5.81 -5.74 5.08
C LEU A 46 6.41 -7.02 5.64
N HIS A 47 7.64 -6.97 6.17
CA HIS A 47 8.34 -8.17 6.64
C HIS A 47 7.75 -8.75 7.92
N ASN A 48 7.19 -7.90 8.77
CA ASN A 48 6.67 -8.34 10.08
C ASN A 48 5.22 -8.81 9.93
N PRO A 49 4.93 -10.12 10.12
CA PRO A 49 3.56 -10.62 9.99
C PRO A 49 2.57 -9.97 10.97
N ASP A 50 3.04 -9.44 12.09
CA ASP A 50 2.19 -8.74 13.04
C ASP A 50 1.79 -7.34 12.56
N LYS A 51 2.38 -6.87 11.47
CA LYS A 51 2.04 -5.57 10.88
C LYS A 51 1.18 -5.74 9.63
N ALA A 52 1.77 -5.91 8.45
CA ALA A 52 0.99 -5.94 7.21
C ALA A 52 -0.09 -7.02 7.20
N ILE A 53 0.27 -8.26 7.48
CA ILE A 53 -0.67 -9.39 7.40
C ILE A 53 -1.73 -9.29 8.48
N ARG A 54 -1.33 -9.05 9.72
CA ARG A 54 -2.28 -8.96 10.84
C ARG A 54 -3.27 -7.82 10.65
N LEU A 55 -2.77 -6.63 10.25
CA LEU A 55 -3.63 -5.48 10.02
C LEU A 55 -4.58 -5.69 8.84
N GLU A 56 -4.12 -6.40 7.81
CA GLU A 56 -4.98 -6.78 6.68
C GLU A 56 -6.11 -7.72 7.14
N ARG A 57 -5.78 -8.76 7.90
CA ARG A 57 -6.76 -9.73 8.42
C ARG A 57 -7.77 -9.07 9.36
N ASN A 58 -7.36 -8.07 10.11
CA ASN A 58 -8.22 -7.33 11.04
C ASN A 58 -8.96 -6.16 10.38
N HIS A 59 -8.82 -6.00 9.06
CA HIS A 59 -9.47 -4.93 8.28
C HIS A 59 -9.06 -3.52 8.74
N VAL A 60 -7.89 -3.36 9.34
CA VAL A 60 -7.36 -2.06 9.76
C VAL A 60 -6.72 -1.34 8.59
N THR A 61 -5.91 -2.05 7.81
CA THR A 61 -5.28 -1.52 6.61
C THR A 61 -5.59 -2.39 5.42
N ARG A 62 -5.59 -1.78 4.23
CA ARG A 62 -5.59 -2.48 2.94
C ARG A 62 -4.25 -2.24 2.28
N THR A 63 -3.50 -3.29 2.04
CA THR A 63 -2.19 -3.21 1.40
C THR A 63 -2.29 -3.63 -0.06
N TYR A 64 -1.79 -2.77 -0.93
CA TYR A 64 -1.74 -3.00 -2.38
C TYR A 64 -0.30 -3.14 -2.80
N LEU A 65 0.01 -4.24 -3.48
CA LEU A 65 1.36 -4.59 -3.89
C LEU A 65 1.52 -4.41 -5.39
N TYR A 66 2.58 -3.72 -5.79
CA TYR A 66 3.02 -3.70 -7.17
C TYR A 66 4.06 -4.79 -7.34
N SER A 67 3.81 -5.74 -8.22
CA SER A 67 4.72 -6.85 -8.44
C SER A 67 5.01 -7.05 -9.91
N THR A 68 6.13 -7.71 -10.19
CA THR A 68 6.51 -8.14 -11.52
C THR A 68 7.35 -9.41 -11.41
N ILE A 69 7.63 -10.01 -12.55
CA ILE A 69 8.45 -11.22 -12.66
C ILE A 69 9.85 -10.80 -13.12
N ASN A 70 10.90 -11.24 -12.41
CA ASN A 70 12.27 -10.95 -12.80
C ASN A 70 12.74 -11.86 -13.94
N GLU A 71 14.00 -11.71 -14.38
CA GLU A 71 14.57 -12.50 -15.47
C GLU A 71 14.60 -13.99 -15.17
N LYS A 72 14.63 -14.38 -13.90
CA LYS A 72 14.59 -15.77 -13.45
C LYS A 72 13.18 -16.31 -13.30
N LEU A 73 12.16 -15.55 -13.72
CA LEU A 73 10.74 -15.88 -13.58
C LEU A 73 10.26 -15.94 -12.14
N ASP A 74 11.00 -15.32 -11.22
CA ASP A 74 10.57 -15.18 -9.84
C ASP A 74 9.74 -13.92 -9.63
N LEU A 75 8.64 -14.04 -8.94
CA LEU A 75 7.80 -12.90 -8.57
C LEU A 75 8.46 -12.10 -7.44
N PHE A 76 8.48 -10.79 -7.57
CA PHE A 76 8.98 -9.92 -6.52
C PHE A 76 8.19 -8.62 -6.44
N ILE A 77 8.23 -7.99 -5.26
CA ILE A 77 7.51 -6.75 -5.01
C ILE A 77 8.36 -5.55 -5.40
N VAL A 78 7.82 -4.75 -6.31
CA VAL A 78 8.46 -3.52 -6.78
C VAL A 78 8.17 -2.36 -5.84
N GLY A 79 6.97 -2.32 -5.29
CA GLY A 79 6.55 -1.30 -4.37
C GLY A 79 5.20 -1.64 -3.75
N TYR A 80 4.77 -0.83 -2.80
CA TYR A 80 3.47 -1.00 -2.19
C TYR A 80 2.92 0.30 -1.62
N PHE A 81 1.63 0.31 -1.39
CA PHE A 81 1.00 1.36 -0.59
C PHE A 81 -0.10 0.75 0.27
N THR A 82 -0.43 1.43 1.35
CA THR A 82 -1.52 1.03 2.23
C THR A 82 -2.56 2.12 2.30
N ILE A 83 -3.82 1.70 2.44
CA ILE A 83 -4.95 2.60 2.62
C ILE A 83 -5.61 2.27 3.95
N ASN A 84 -5.80 3.30 4.77
CA ASN A 84 -6.56 3.21 6.02
C ASN A 84 -7.82 4.05 5.90
N LEU A 85 -8.92 3.54 6.43
CA LEU A 85 -10.09 4.36 6.65
C LEU A 85 -9.89 5.18 7.92
N LYS A 86 -10.01 6.50 7.80
CA LYS A 86 -9.90 7.42 8.93
C LYS A 86 -11.16 8.25 9.03
N ILE A 87 -11.47 8.64 10.26
CA ILE A 87 -12.54 9.61 10.52
C ILE A 87 -11.85 10.95 10.81
N LEU A 88 -12.09 11.92 9.94
CA LEU A 88 -11.56 13.26 10.11
C LEU A 88 -12.50 14.07 10.99
N ASP A 89 -11.98 14.57 12.12
CA ASP A 89 -12.71 15.50 12.98
C ASP A 89 -12.61 16.89 12.37
N THR A 90 -13.76 17.52 12.13
CA THR A 90 -13.83 18.84 11.49
C THR A 90 -13.71 19.99 12.48
N LYS A 91 -13.53 19.73 13.76
CA LYS A 91 -13.39 20.75 14.79
C LYS A 91 -12.22 21.69 14.46
N GLY A 92 -12.51 22.98 14.40
CA GLY A 92 -11.50 23.98 14.05
C GLY A 92 -11.34 24.25 12.56
N LEU A 93 -12.06 23.52 11.69
CA LEU A 93 -12.05 23.75 10.25
C LEU A 93 -13.13 24.74 9.84
N SER A 94 -12.86 25.53 8.79
CA SER A 94 -13.86 26.45 8.22
C SER A 94 -14.95 25.66 7.48
N SER A 95 -16.13 26.25 7.36
CA SER A 95 -17.24 25.63 6.62
C SER A 95 -16.89 25.35 5.15
N SER A 96 -16.10 26.23 4.53
CA SER A 96 -15.71 26.03 3.14
C SER A 96 -14.74 24.86 2.99
N ILE A 97 -13.83 24.64 3.94
CA ILE A 97 -12.94 23.49 3.94
C ILE A 97 -13.73 22.20 4.17
N ILE A 98 -14.67 22.20 5.11
CA ILE A 98 -15.53 21.03 5.38
C ILE A 98 -16.32 20.66 4.13
N LYS A 99 -16.88 21.64 3.43
CA LYS A 99 -17.61 21.38 2.18
C LYS A 99 -16.72 20.79 1.10
N LYS A 100 -15.49 21.28 0.97
CA LYS A 100 -14.52 20.73 -0.01
C LYS A 100 -14.19 19.27 0.29
N LEU A 101 -14.04 18.92 1.57
CA LEU A 101 -13.69 17.56 1.98
C LEU A 101 -14.88 16.61 1.87
N ASP A 102 -16.06 17.05 2.32
CA ASP A 102 -17.27 16.21 2.29
C ASP A 102 -17.96 16.25 0.92
N GLY A 103 -17.88 17.36 0.22
CA GLY A 103 -18.51 17.56 -1.08
C GLY A 103 -19.99 17.95 -1.02
N ILE A 104 -20.66 17.80 0.11
CA ILE A 104 -22.12 17.98 0.25
C ILE A 104 -22.49 18.91 1.39
N ASP A 105 -21.95 18.69 2.60
CA ASP A 105 -22.38 19.34 3.82
C ASP A 105 -21.25 20.16 4.45
N LYS A 106 -21.54 21.46 4.74
CA LYS A 106 -20.60 22.39 5.38
C LYS A 106 -20.45 22.19 6.88
N LYS A 107 -21.37 21.45 7.49
CA LYS A 107 -21.49 21.35 8.95
C LYS A 107 -21.17 19.95 9.48
N ARG A 108 -20.69 19.07 8.63
CA ARG A 108 -20.42 17.70 9.02
C ARG A 108 -19.31 17.66 10.07
N LYS A 109 -19.57 16.98 11.20
CA LYS A 109 -18.61 16.92 12.33
C LYS A 109 -17.53 15.90 12.10
N HIS A 110 -17.83 14.79 11.45
CA HIS A 110 -16.89 13.71 11.17
C HIS A 110 -16.99 13.33 9.70
N ILE A 111 -15.86 13.35 9.01
CA ILE A 111 -15.77 13.01 7.59
C ILE A 111 -15.00 11.71 7.45
N PRO A 112 -15.58 10.62 6.92
CA PRO A 112 -14.82 9.43 6.57
C PRO A 112 -13.91 9.74 5.39
N CYS A 113 -12.65 9.34 5.48
CA CYS A 113 -11.70 9.52 4.40
C CYS A 113 -10.71 8.38 4.38
N TYR A 114 -10.07 8.18 3.23
CA TYR A 114 -9.01 7.21 3.07
C TYR A 114 -7.67 7.91 3.19
N LEU A 115 -6.78 7.33 4.01
CA LEU A 115 -5.43 7.83 4.19
C LEU A 115 -4.45 6.85 3.57
N ILE A 116 -3.58 7.36 2.70
CA ILE A 116 -2.43 6.60 2.24
C ILE A 116 -1.39 6.66 3.35
N ALA A 117 -1.30 5.57 4.13
CA ALA A 117 -0.46 5.55 5.34
C ALA A 117 0.97 5.15 5.05
N GLN A 118 1.19 4.28 4.05
CA GLN A 118 2.51 3.80 3.66
C GLN A 118 2.63 3.88 2.14
N LEU A 119 3.79 4.27 1.66
CA LEU A 119 4.10 4.29 0.23
C LEU A 119 5.59 3.98 0.08
N GLY A 120 5.92 2.83 -0.44
CA GLY A 120 7.30 2.37 -0.52
C GLY A 120 7.68 1.80 -1.88
N LYS A 121 8.94 2.00 -2.25
CA LYS A 121 9.55 1.43 -3.44
C LYS A 121 10.68 0.50 -3.02
N ASN A 122 10.78 -0.66 -3.69
CA ASN A 122 11.87 -1.61 -3.45
C ASN A 122 13.21 -1.01 -3.88
N THR A 123 14.17 -0.97 -2.97
CA THR A 123 15.53 -0.45 -3.23
C THR A 123 16.23 -1.22 -4.35
N ASN A 124 15.95 -2.51 -4.48
CA ASN A 124 16.58 -3.37 -5.49
C ASN A 124 15.95 -3.24 -6.88
N CYS A 125 15.02 -2.31 -7.06
CA CYS A 125 14.36 -2.06 -8.33
C CYS A 125 15.04 -0.89 -9.06
N ASP A 126 15.53 -1.13 -10.30
CA ASP A 126 16.22 -0.12 -11.09
C ASP A 126 15.27 0.89 -11.75
N PHE A 127 13.99 0.59 -11.83
CA PHE A 127 13.00 1.45 -12.45
C PHE A 127 12.44 2.46 -11.46
N LYS A 128 12.10 3.65 -11.96
CA LYS A 128 11.50 4.71 -11.14
C LYS A 128 9.99 4.53 -11.05
N ILE A 129 9.46 4.63 -9.84
CA ILE A 129 8.03 4.47 -9.56
C ILE A 129 7.56 5.68 -8.76
N GLY A 130 6.35 6.16 -9.08
CA GLY A 130 5.73 7.24 -8.31
C GLY A 130 6.25 8.63 -8.62
N GLN A 131 6.74 8.82 -9.81
CA GLN A 131 7.11 10.14 -10.30
C GLN A 131 6.00 10.79 -11.07
#